data_c61187301db8708dc8d7d305579ac3d4
#
_entry.id   c61187301db8708dc8d7d305579ac3d4
#
_cell.length_a   1.000
_cell.length_b   1.000
_cell.length_c   1.000
_cell.angle_alpha   90.00
_cell.angle_beta   90.00
_cell.angle_gamma   90.00
#
_symmetry.space_group_name_H-M   'P 1'
#
loop_
_entity.id
_entity.type
_entity.pdbx_description
1 polymer ?
#
loop_
_entity_poly.entity_id
_entity_poly.type
_entity_poly.pdbx_seq_one_letter_code
_entity_poly.pdbx_strand_id
1 'polypeptide(L)'
;STYDYLSAYVLIKNIGRMNTLALGNYRLHYGQGLVMNTDFSLGKTAMLSTAGTGKGIKKHSSTSESGYFKGIALSYKVGKTDVSLFYSYNDRDANLDDSLLITSFKTDGNHRTPLELSKKHNVTDELAGIHLDYSFKGFHLGATAVYNRFNTSIKKSSQPDKAYDAIGNSF
;
A
#
# COMPACT_ATOMS: atom_id res chain seq x y z
N SER A 1 14.58 11.46 23.36
CA SER A 1 13.40 11.33 22.52
C SER A 1 13.84 10.80 21.16
N THR A 2 13.65 9.55 20.92
CA THR A 2 13.86 8.92 19.61
C THR A 2 12.62 9.22 18.77
N TYR A 3 12.80 9.71 17.54
CA TYR A 3 11.67 9.90 16.61
C TYR A 3 11.06 8.52 16.35
N ASP A 4 9.77 8.37 16.62
CA ASP A 4 9.08 7.09 16.48
C ASP A 4 8.82 6.72 15.01
N TYR A 5 8.73 7.75 14.15
CA TYR A 5 8.51 7.60 12.71
C TYR A 5 9.28 8.65 11.90
N LEU A 6 9.97 8.21 10.87
CA LEU A 6 10.65 9.05 9.88
C LEU A 6 10.11 8.74 8.49
N SER A 7 9.45 9.71 7.87
CA SER A 7 9.05 9.63 6.47
C SER A 7 10.12 10.25 5.58
N ALA A 8 10.72 9.45 4.72
CA ALA A 8 11.69 9.90 3.72
C ALA A 8 11.25 9.43 2.32
N TYR A 9 11.32 10.34 1.35
CA TYR A 9 11.00 10.01 -0.04
C TYR A 9 11.80 10.87 -1.02
N VAL A 10 12.01 10.31 -2.20
CA VAL A 10 12.44 11.04 -3.41
C VAL A 10 11.39 10.81 -4.48
N LEU A 11 10.89 11.89 -5.08
CA LEU A 11 9.90 11.83 -6.15
C LEU A 11 10.39 12.61 -7.36
N ILE A 12 10.65 11.91 -8.45
CA ILE A 12 11.10 12.47 -9.72
C ILE A 12 9.97 12.32 -10.72
N LYS A 13 9.65 13.37 -11.45
CA LYS A 13 8.53 13.39 -12.41
C LYS A 13 8.96 13.92 -13.77
N ASN A 14 8.30 13.40 -14.82
CA ASN A 14 8.33 13.95 -16.18
C ASN A 14 9.74 14.03 -16.80
N ILE A 15 10.51 12.94 -16.74
CA ILE A 15 11.78 12.83 -17.44
C ILE A 15 11.60 11.96 -18.69
N GLY A 16 11.48 12.59 -19.85
CA GLY A 16 11.27 11.91 -21.13
C GLY A 16 9.98 11.09 -21.13
N ARG A 17 10.09 9.76 -21.22
CA ARG A 17 8.95 8.83 -21.16
C ARG A 17 8.63 8.33 -19.74
N MET A 18 9.47 8.65 -18.80
CA MET A 18 9.24 8.33 -17.38
C MET A 18 8.30 9.38 -16.79
N ASN A 19 7.11 8.95 -16.41
CA ASN A 19 6.11 9.83 -15.78
C ASN A 19 6.47 10.11 -14.32
N THR A 20 6.82 9.06 -13.57
CA THR A 20 7.12 9.19 -12.13
C THR A 20 8.07 8.09 -11.69
N LEU A 21 9.07 8.45 -10.91
CA LEU A 21 9.88 7.55 -10.09
C LEU A 21 9.75 7.99 -8.63
N ALA A 22 9.35 7.08 -7.77
CA ALA A 22 9.31 7.27 -6.33
C ALA A 22 10.27 6.30 -5.65
N LEU A 23 11.07 6.81 -4.70
CA LEU A 23 11.95 6.04 -3.83
C LEU A 23 11.64 6.40 -2.39
N GLY A 24 11.60 5.41 -1.49
CA GLY A 24 11.26 5.59 -0.08
C GLY A 24 9.76 5.47 0.16
N ASN A 25 9.15 6.40 0.91
CA ASN A 25 7.73 6.31 1.27
C ASN A 25 6.85 6.90 0.17
N TYR A 26 5.96 6.08 -0.38
CA TYR A 26 5.07 6.48 -1.46
C TYR A 26 3.65 5.94 -1.27
N ARG A 27 2.73 6.45 -2.05
CA ARG A 27 1.32 6.04 -2.11
C ARG A 27 0.94 5.65 -3.52
N LEU A 28 0.00 4.72 -3.64
CA LEU A 28 -0.55 4.28 -4.92
C LEU A 28 -2.06 4.51 -4.96
N HIS A 29 -2.54 4.94 -6.12
CA HIS A 29 -3.97 5.07 -6.39
C HIS A 29 -4.25 4.61 -7.83
N TYR A 30 -4.80 3.42 -7.97
CA TYR A 30 -5.14 2.84 -9.27
C TYR A 30 -6.56 2.28 -9.27
N GLY A 31 -7.19 2.23 -10.47
CA GLY A 31 -8.43 1.51 -10.71
C GLY A 31 -9.59 1.93 -9.82
N GLN A 32 -9.90 3.22 -9.70
CA GLN A 32 -10.96 3.77 -8.84
C GLN A 32 -10.75 3.48 -7.34
N GLY A 33 -9.54 3.06 -6.97
CA GLY A 33 -9.20 2.76 -5.57
C GLY A 33 -9.71 1.42 -5.04
N LEU A 34 -10.21 0.54 -5.91
CA LEU A 34 -10.75 -0.76 -5.50
C LEU A 34 -9.66 -1.76 -5.12
N VAL A 35 -8.54 -1.77 -5.86
CA VAL A 35 -7.42 -2.70 -5.62
C VAL A 35 -6.30 -2.01 -4.86
N MET A 36 -5.90 -0.83 -5.32
CA MET A 36 -4.78 -0.08 -4.77
C MET A 36 -5.20 1.36 -4.47
N ASN A 37 -5.51 1.62 -3.21
CA ASN A 37 -5.79 2.96 -2.71
C ASN A 37 -5.21 3.14 -1.31
N THR A 38 -4.15 3.91 -1.20
CA THR A 38 -3.56 4.33 0.08
C THR A 38 -3.91 5.77 0.43
N ASP A 39 -4.78 6.41 -0.35
CA ASP A 39 -5.24 7.77 -0.04
C ASP A 39 -6.18 7.75 1.18
N PHE A 40 -5.99 8.71 2.06
CA PHE A 40 -6.88 8.92 3.20
C PHE A 40 -8.26 9.34 2.72
N SER A 41 -9.29 8.60 3.11
CA SER A 41 -10.69 8.86 2.75
C SER A 41 -11.54 9.03 4.01
N LEU A 42 -12.14 10.20 4.18
CA LEU A 42 -13.11 10.49 5.25
C LEU A 42 -14.53 10.14 4.79
N GLY A 43 -14.97 8.92 5.09
CA GLY A 43 -16.36 8.49 4.93
C GLY A 43 -16.82 8.20 3.50
N LYS A 44 -18.10 7.85 3.36
CA LYS A 44 -18.70 7.41 2.08
C LYS A 44 -18.70 8.49 0.97
N THR A 45 -18.76 9.75 1.34
CA THR A 45 -18.76 10.90 0.40
C THR A 45 -17.39 11.08 -0.25
N ALA A 46 -16.30 10.71 0.41
CA ALA A 46 -14.96 10.81 -0.14
C ALA A 46 -14.71 9.79 -1.25
N MET A 47 -15.42 8.66 -1.27
CA MET A 47 -15.36 7.69 -2.37
C MET A 47 -15.88 8.28 -3.69
N LEU A 48 -16.88 9.13 -3.66
CA LEU A 48 -17.42 9.79 -4.84
C LEU A 48 -16.51 10.91 -5.37
N SER A 49 -15.79 11.61 -4.49
CA SER A 49 -14.86 12.68 -4.88
C SER A 49 -13.50 12.17 -5.36
N THR A 50 -13.12 10.95 -4.98
CA THR A 50 -11.85 10.33 -5.40
C THR A 50 -11.91 9.73 -6.81
N ALA A 51 -13.09 9.61 -7.40
CA ALA A 51 -13.31 9.06 -8.74
C ALA A 51 -12.77 9.95 -9.88
N GLY A 52 -11.62 10.53 -9.75
CA GLY A 52 -11.01 11.35 -10.82
C GLY A 52 -9.78 12.14 -10.41
N THR A 53 -9.46 12.24 -9.13
CA THR A 53 -8.35 13.08 -8.67
C THR A 53 -7.14 12.25 -8.30
N GLY A 54 -6.03 12.49 -9.02
CA GLY A 54 -4.70 12.09 -8.61
C GLY A 54 -4.37 10.60 -8.70
N LYS A 55 -4.70 9.98 -9.83
CA LYS A 55 -4.29 8.60 -10.13
C LYS A 55 -2.77 8.44 -10.19
N GLY A 56 -2.27 7.25 -9.84
CA GLY A 56 -0.87 6.88 -10.00
C GLY A 56 -0.05 6.91 -8.71
N ILE A 57 1.25 7.19 -8.89
CA ILE A 57 2.25 7.20 -7.81
C ILE A 57 2.31 8.59 -7.19
N LYS A 58 2.19 8.66 -5.87
CA LYS A 58 2.24 9.90 -5.08
C LYS A 58 3.28 9.80 -3.97
N LYS A 59 3.79 10.94 -3.53
CA LYS A 59 4.61 11.02 -2.33
C LYS A 59 3.78 10.71 -1.07
N HIS A 60 4.39 10.10 -0.08
CA HIS A 60 3.85 10.09 1.28
C HIS A 60 4.60 11.11 2.12
N SER A 61 3.91 12.18 2.50
CA SER A 61 4.45 13.28 3.30
C SER A 61 3.65 13.50 4.59
N SER A 62 2.86 12.51 4.99
CA SER A 62 2.08 12.54 6.23
C SER A 62 2.91 12.03 7.41
N THR A 63 2.55 12.46 8.61
CA THR A 63 3.01 11.88 9.87
C THR A 63 2.30 10.57 10.23
N SER A 64 1.36 10.12 9.38
CA SER A 64 0.65 8.85 9.58
C SER A 64 1.61 7.68 9.36
N GLU A 65 1.69 6.80 10.33
CA GLU A 65 2.48 5.58 10.31
C GLU A 65 1.81 4.45 9.51
N SER A 66 0.64 4.70 8.94
CA SER A 66 -0.13 3.74 8.14
C SER A 66 -0.52 4.33 6.78
N GLY A 67 -0.93 3.45 5.84
CA GLY A 67 -1.43 3.87 4.53
C GLY A 67 -0.35 4.34 3.56
N TYR A 68 0.85 3.80 3.63
CA TYR A 68 1.93 4.03 2.67
C TYR A 68 2.68 2.75 2.33
N PHE A 69 3.42 2.80 1.24
CA PHE A 69 4.38 1.79 0.81
C PHE A 69 5.79 2.32 0.96
N LYS A 70 6.74 1.44 1.26
CA LYS A 70 8.15 1.79 1.44
C LYS A 70 9.00 0.98 0.48
N GLY A 71 9.64 1.64 -0.49
CA GLY A 71 10.45 0.96 -1.51
C GLY A 71 10.62 1.79 -2.77
N ILE A 72 10.24 1.22 -3.92
CA ILE A 72 10.39 1.84 -5.23
C ILE A 72 9.10 1.71 -6.05
N ALA A 73 8.74 2.78 -6.75
CA ALA A 73 7.68 2.73 -7.75
C ALA A 73 8.05 3.57 -8.97
N LEU A 74 7.79 3.03 -10.16
CA LEU A 74 8.10 3.63 -11.45
C LEU A 74 6.85 3.62 -12.33
N SER A 75 6.55 4.74 -12.97
CA SER A 75 5.56 4.82 -14.04
C SER A 75 6.22 5.31 -15.32
N TYR A 76 6.00 4.57 -16.40
CA TYR A 76 6.63 4.79 -17.70
C TYR A 76 5.60 4.74 -18.83
N LYS A 77 5.68 5.67 -19.78
CA LYS A 77 4.77 5.76 -20.92
C LYS A 77 5.27 5.00 -22.14
N VAL A 78 4.50 4.04 -22.60
CA VAL A 78 4.77 3.24 -23.81
C VAL A 78 3.65 3.49 -24.82
N GLY A 79 3.85 4.44 -25.72
CA GLY A 79 2.82 4.83 -26.69
C GLY A 79 1.55 5.36 -26.03
N LYS A 80 0.44 4.61 -26.13
CA LYS A 80 -0.87 4.94 -25.51
C LYS A 80 -1.07 4.26 -24.15
N THR A 81 -0.10 3.49 -23.68
CA THR A 81 -0.16 2.74 -22.43
C THR A 81 0.75 3.37 -21.41
N ASP A 82 0.26 3.60 -20.20
CA ASP A 82 1.06 3.88 -19.02
C ASP A 82 1.28 2.58 -18.24
N VAL A 83 2.54 2.21 -18.05
CA VAL A 83 2.96 1.03 -17.29
C VAL A 83 3.53 1.49 -15.97
N SER A 84 3.00 1.01 -14.87
CA SER A 84 3.53 1.28 -13.53
C SER A 84 3.96 -0.01 -12.87
N LEU A 85 5.18 0.00 -12.34
CA LEU A 85 5.77 -1.09 -11.55
C LEU A 85 6.00 -0.56 -10.14
N PHE A 86 5.74 -1.39 -9.14
CA PHE A 86 5.97 -1.01 -7.75
C PHE A 86 6.38 -2.21 -6.92
N TYR A 87 7.26 -1.92 -5.97
CA TYR A 87 7.74 -2.86 -4.98
C TYR A 87 7.81 -2.15 -3.62
N SER A 88 7.33 -2.82 -2.59
CA SER A 88 7.34 -2.34 -1.22
C SER A 88 7.82 -3.43 -0.28
N TYR A 89 8.68 -3.05 0.64
CA TYR A 89 9.11 -3.85 1.76
C TYR A 89 8.97 -3.00 3.03
N ASN A 90 8.00 -3.32 3.86
CA ASN A 90 7.64 -2.50 5.01
C ASN A 90 7.35 -3.37 6.22
N ASP A 91 7.89 -2.97 7.36
CA ASP A 91 7.58 -3.61 8.63
C ASP A 91 6.33 -2.96 9.22
N ARG A 92 5.41 -3.80 9.68
CA ARG A 92 4.12 -3.39 10.25
C ARG A 92 3.96 -3.90 11.66
N ASP A 93 3.22 -3.14 12.44
CA ASP A 93 2.79 -3.54 13.77
C ASP A 93 1.57 -4.43 13.68
N ALA A 94 1.62 -5.59 14.33
CA ALA A 94 0.50 -6.51 14.33
C ALA A 94 0.30 -7.16 15.70
N ASN A 95 -0.93 -7.57 15.97
CA ASN A 95 -1.27 -8.45 17.06
C ASN A 95 -1.11 -9.90 16.57
N LEU A 96 -0.29 -10.67 17.25
CA LEU A 96 -0.11 -12.09 17.01
C LEU A 96 -0.85 -12.87 18.11
N ASP A 97 -1.30 -14.08 17.79
CA ASP A 97 -1.79 -15.03 18.77
C ASP A 97 -0.63 -15.90 19.34
N ASP A 98 -0.96 -16.82 20.23
CA ASP A 98 0.01 -17.75 20.85
C ASP A 98 0.72 -18.65 19.81
N SER A 99 0.15 -18.81 18.62
CA SER A 99 0.71 -19.55 17.50
C SER A 99 1.48 -18.65 16.52
N LEU A 100 1.76 -17.40 16.90
CA LEU A 100 2.42 -16.38 16.08
C LEU A 100 1.68 -16.03 14.79
N LEU A 101 0.36 -16.28 14.70
CA LEU A 101 -0.46 -15.90 13.56
C LEU A 101 -0.97 -14.47 13.71
N ILE A 102 -1.01 -13.73 12.62
CA ILE A 102 -1.55 -12.35 12.60
C ILE A 102 -3.05 -12.39 12.87
N THR A 103 -3.49 -11.73 13.95
CA THR A 103 -4.90 -11.57 14.28
C THR A 103 -5.45 -10.22 13.82
N SER A 104 -4.63 -9.17 13.85
CA SER A 104 -4.98 -7.84 13.36
C SER A 104 -3.75 -6.97 13.17
N PHE A 105 -3.78 -6.06 12.21
CA PHE A 105 -2.77 -5.01 12.07
C PHE A 105 -3.10 -3.82 12.98
N LYS A 106 -2.07 -3.23 13.59
CA LYS A 106 -2.20 -1.99 14.34
C LYS A 106 -1.99 -0.79 13.42
N THR A 107 -2.82 0.23 13.58
CA THR A 107 -2.77 1.48 12.79
C THR A 107 -2.65 2.72 13.67
N ASP A 108 -2.59 2.54 14.99
CA ASP A 108 -2.65 3.59 15.99
C ASP A 108 -1.29 4.20 16.37
N GLY A 109 -0.16 3.62 15.92
CA GLY A 109 1.19 4.14 16.18
C GLY A 109 1.56 4.30 17.67
N ASN A 110 0.82 3.68 18.58
CA ASN A 110 1.06 3.79 20.01
C ASN A 110 2.10 2.77 20.50
N HIS A 111 3.22 3.29 21.03
CA HIS A 111 4.33 2.48 21.55
C HIS A 111 4.75 2.94 22.97
N ARG A 112 3.77 3.05 23.87
CA ARG A 112 3.97 3.61 25.22
C ARG A 112 4.21 2.56 26.29
N THR A 113 3.75 1.35 26.10
CA THR A 113 3.88 0.24 27.06
C THR A 113 4.84 -0.84 26.54
N PRO A 114 5.49 -1.63 27.44
CA PRO A 114 6.33 -2.76 27.01
C PRO A 114 5.60 -3.74 26.09
N LEU A 115 4.28 -3.95 26.31
CA LEU A 115 3.45 -4.80 25.48
C LEU A 115 3.21 -4.19 24.08
N GLU A 116 3.09 -2.87 23.95
CA GLU A 116 2.99 -2.19 22.66
C GLU A 116 4.31 -2.21 21.92
N LEU A 117 5.42 -2.03 22.62
CA LEU A 117 6.77 -2.11 22.05
C LEU A 117 7.08 -3.51 21.49
N SER A 118 6.61 -4.59 22.13
CA SER A 118 6.80 -5.96 21.63
C SER A 118 6.03 -6.25 20.33
N LYS A 119 5.05 -5.44 19.99
CA LYS A 119 4.23 -5.54 18.77
C LYS A 119 4.72 -4.64 17.64
N LYS A 120 5.76 -3.84 17.90
CA LYS A 120 6.35 -2.94 16.93
C LYS A 120 7.16 -3.71 15.89
N HIS A 121 6.90 -3.45 14.61
CA HIS A 121 7.65 -4.01 13.48
C HIS A 121 7.79 -5.55 13.50
N ASN A 122 6.78 -6.25 14.02
CA ASN A 122 6.84 -7.70 14.20
C ASN A 122 6.37 -8.49 12.97
N VAL A 123 5.82 -7.81 11.97
CA VAL A 123 5.39 -8.42 10.72
C VAL A 123 5.97 -7.65 9.54
N THR A 124 6.64 -8.36 8.65
CA THR A 124 7.11 -7.82 7.38
C THR A 124 6.06 -8.03 6.30
N ASP A 125 5.72 -6.94 5.60
CA ASP A 125 4.79 -6.88 4.47
C ASP A 125 5.58 -6.59 3.19
N GLU A 126 5.70 -7.59 2.34
CA GLU A 126 6.34 -7.50 1.04
C GLU A 126 5.27 -7.48 -0.05
N LEU A 127 5.32 -6.46 -0.92
CA LEU A 127 4.35 -6.28 -1.98
C LEU A 127 5.05 -5.92 -3.28
N ALA A 128 4.70 -6.62 -4.35
CA ALA A 128 5.12 -6.30 -5.71
C ALA A 128 3.89 -6.22 -6.62
N GLY A 129 3.93 -5.34 -7.61
CA GLY A 129 2.81 -5.26 -8.53
C GLY A 129 3.09 -4.47 -9.79
N ILE A 130 2.15 -4.63 -10.70
CA ILE A 130 2.11 -3.95 -11.99
C ILE A 130 0.72 -3.37 -12.22
N HIS A 131 0.68 -2.16 -12.76
CA HIS A 131 -0.53 -1.53 -13.26
C HIS A 131 -0.33 -1.09 -14.71
N LEU A 132 -1.31 -1.38 -15.55
CA LEU A 132 -1.39 -0.97 -16.94
C LEU A 132 -2.61 -0.08 -17.10
N ASP A 133 -2.45 1.09 -17.70
CA ASP A 133 -3.54 2.00 -18.09
C ASP A 133 -3.43 2.28 -19.59
N TYR A 134 -4.44 1.87 -20.35
CA TYR A 134 -4.51 2.09 -21.78
C TYR A 134 -5.60 3.11 -22.10
N SER A 135 -5.21 4.17 -22.81
CA SER A 135 -6.12 5.24 -23.20
C SER A 135 -6.37 5.25 -24.72
N PHE A 136 -7.62 5.12 -25.14
CA PHE A 136 -8.03 5.15 -26.55
C PHE A 136 -9.36 5.87 -26.74
N LYS A 137 -9.38 6.94 -27.55
CA LYS A 137 -10.59 7.65 -28.04
C LYS A 137 -11.74 7.76 -27.02
N GLY A 138 -11.46 8.24 -25.79
CA GLY A 138 -12.46 8.38 -24.73
C GLY A 138 -12.66 7.15 -23.84
N PHE A 139 -12.01 6.02 -24.16
CA PHE A 139 -11.97 4.84 -23.30
C PHE A 139 -10.69 4.81 -22.49
N HIS A 140 -10.80 4.42 -21.21
CA HIS A 140 -9.69 4.14 -20.32
C HIS A 140 -9.85 2.72 -19.79
N LEU A 141 -8.89 1.86 -20.08
CA LEU A 141 -8.86 0.49 -19.59
C LEU A 141 -7.64 0.33 -18.69
N GLY A 142 -7.90 0.03 -17.40
CA GLY A 142 -6.86 -0.24 -16.41
C GLY A 142 -6.88 -1.69 -15.95
N ALA A 143 -5.70 -2.29 -15.80
CA ALA A 143 -5.51 -3.60 -15.19
C ALA A 143 -4.42 -3.52 -14.13
N THR A 144 -4.65 -4.13 -12.96
CA THR A 144 -3.70 -4.17 -11.85
C THR A 144 -3.51 -5.60 -11.42
N ALA A 145 -2.26 -6.04 -11.32
CA ALA A 145 -1.88 -7.29 -10.69
C ALA A 145 -0.97 -7.00 -9.50
N VAL A 146 -1.23 -7.66 -8.37
CA VAL A 146 -0.49 -7.46 -7.12
C VAL A 146 -0.18 -8.81 -6.52
N TYR A 147 1.05 -8.98 -6.09
CA TYR A 147 1.50 -10.07 -5.24
C TYR A 147 1.85 -9.48 -3.87
N ASN A 148 1.29 -10.06 -2.83
CA ASN A 148 1.57 -9.65 -1.44
C ASN A 148 2.00 -10.87 -0.63
N ARG A 149 3.01 -10.70 0.22
CA ARG A 149 3.55 -11.73 1.10
C ARG A 149 3.81 -11.14 2.48
N PHE A 150 3.38 -11.86 3.51
CA PHE A 150 3.77 -11.61 4.89
C PHE A 150 4.77 -12.64 5.37
N ASN A 151 5.67 -12.26 6.28
CA ASN A 151 6.61 -13.19 6.90
C ASN A 151 5.93 -14.19 7.84
N THR A 152 4.66 -13.94 8.21
CA THR A 152 3.85 -14.86 9.03
C THR A 152 2.41 -14.92 8.52
N SER A 153 1.73 -16.03 8.77
CA SER A 153 0.40 -16.28 8.23
C SER A 153 -0.68 -15.48 8.98
N ILE A 154 -1.71 -15.05 8.25
CA ILE A 154 -2.90 -14.43 8.84
C ILE A 154 -3.79 -15.54 9.44
N LYS A 155 -4.26 -15.35 10.66
CA LYS A 155 -5.19 -16.27 11.31
C LYS A 155 -6.52 -16.28 10.57
N LYS A 156 -6.96 -17.45 10.15
CA LYS A 156 -8.27 -17.62 9.52
C LYS A 156 -9.37 -17.22 10.50
N SER A 157 -10.22 -16.26 10.12
CA SER A 157 -11.40 -15.92 10.90
C SER A 157 -12.48 -16.99 10.75
N SER A 158 -13.11 -17.36 11.84
CA SER A 158 -14.29 -18.22 11.83
C SER A 158 -15.58 -17.46 11.50
N GLN A 159 -15.52 -16.14 11.39
CA GLN A 159 -16.69 -15.31 11.07
C GLN A 159 -16.97 -15.36 9.56
N PRO A 160 -18.24 -15.60 9.16
CA PRO A 160 -18.62 -15.72 7.74
C PRO A 160 -18.34 -14.45 6.92
N ASP A 161 -18.45 -13.28 7.52
CA ASP A 161 -18.19 -11.97 6.90
C ASP A 161 -16.72 -11.74 6.55
N LYS A 162 -15.81 -12.48 7.20
CA LYS A 162 -14.36 -12.43 6.98
C LYS A 162 -13.81 -13.68 6.29
N ALA A 163 -14.69 -14.53 5.74
CA ALA A 163 -14.27 -15.77 5.08
C ALA A 163 -13.42 -15.53 3.81
N TYR A 164 -13.50 -14.34 3.22
CA TYR A 164 -12.75 -13.93 2.02
C TYR A 164 -11.53 -13.06 2.31
N ASP A 165 -11.26 -12.75 3.58
CA ASP A 165 -10.02 -12.08 3.95
C ASP A 165 -8.82 -12.97 3.57
N ALA A 166 -7.71 -12.33 3.22
CA ALA A 166 -6.49 -13.01 2.79
C ALA A 166 -6.08 -14.07 3.83
N ILE A 167 -6.19 -15.33 3.44
CA ILE A 167 -5.82 -16.48 4.27
C ILE A 167 -4.41 -16.86 3.89
N GLY A 168 -3.50 -16.57 4.78
CA GLY A 168 -2.11 -16.97 4.85
C GLY A 168 -1.41 -17.42 3.57
N ASN A 169 -0.36 -16.73 3.19
CA ASN A 169 0.59 -17.23 2.19
C ASN A 169 1.51 -18.24 2.86
N SER A 170 1.11 -19.51 2.85
CA SER A 170 2.04 -20.61 2.99
C SER A 170 2.45 -21.06 1.59
N PHE A 171 3.56 -20.58 1.10
CA PHE A 171 4.33 -21.16 0.00
C PHE A 171 5.75 -21.36 0.44
#